data_00dfdbb63f2541c320dbb6abf607c298
#
_entry.id   00dfdbb63f2541c320dbb6abf607c298
#
_cell.length_a   1.000
_cell.length_b   1.000
_cell.length_c   1.000
_cell.angle_alpha   90.00
_cell.angle_beta   90.00
_cell.angle_gamma   90.00
#
_symmetry.space_group_name_H-M   'P 1'
#
loop_
_entity.id
_entity.type
_entity.pdbx_description
1 polymer ?
#
loop_
_entity_poly.entity_id
_entity_poly.type
_entity_poly.pdbx_seq_one_letter_code
_entity_poly.pdbx_strand_id
1 'polypeptide(L)'
;QAKSIIRLINDVAKVVNSDPAVRGLWLRRLARDGLAFLAGMPCVEGTIVSTCSLMGEVPRTNYGLLFDVRAVPSPENLAFTDLGLGLHTDNPYRDPVPGFQALHVLKASPDGGDSLFADGLALAEHLRHTDAEAFAVLTRTPVTFHYRAADADLCSVKPLIELGVDGQIRAVHYNNRSIAPLREGVEDTEAFYRAY
;
A
#
# COMPACT_ATOMS: atom_id res chain seq x y z
N GLN A 1 -4.57 -11.90 19.96
CA GLN A 1 -4.94 -12.15 18.54
C GLN A 1 -3.72 -12.25 17.60
N ALA A 2 -2.58 -11.60 17.91
CA ALA A 2 -1.35 -11.66 17.08
C ALA A 2 -0.70 -13.07 17.01
N LYS A 3 -0.95 -13.96 17.94
CA LYS A 3 -0.35 -15.31 17.98
C LYS A 3 -0.93 -16.31 16.95
N SER A 4 -2.08 -16.01 16.36
CA SER A 4 -2.74 -16.89 15.39
C SER A 4 -2.18 -16.74 13.96
N ILE A 5 -1.59 -15.58 13.65
CA ILE A 5 -1.03 -15.26 12.32
C ILE A 5 0.29 -16.00 12.09
N ILE A 6 1.10 -16.17 13.13
CA ILE A 6 2.45 -16.72 13.04
C ILE A 6 2.47 -18.25 12.77
N ARG A 7 1.46 -19.00 13.15
CA ARG A 7 1.46 -20.48 13.08
C ARG A 7 1.17 -21.07 11.70
N LEU A 8 0.70 -20.28 10.73
CA LEU A 8 0.44 -20.75 9.35
C LEU A 8 1.58 -20.46 8.37
N ILE A 9 2.69 -19.93 8.87
CA ILE A 9 3.77 -19.39 8.04
C ILE A 9 4.75 -20.47 7.53
N ASN A 10 4.84 -21.63 8.17
CA ASN A 10 6.01 -22.50 7.99
C ASN A 10 6.02 -23.43 6.76
N ASP A 11 4.90 -23.59 6.01
CA ASP A 11 4.86 -24.58 4.91
C ASP A 11 4.22 -24.05 3.59
N VAL A 12 3.89 -22.76 3.49
CA VAL A 12 2.92 -22.29 2.50
C VAL A 12 3.51 -21.99 1.12
N ALA A 13 4.77 -21.58 1.01
CA ALA A 13 5.28 -21.08 -0.28
C ALA A 13 5.44 -22.15 -1.37
N LYS A 14 5.89 -23.35 -1.01
CA LYS A 14 5.95 -24.47 -1.98
C LYS A 14 4.56 -24.95 -2.39
N VAL A 15 3.60 -24.86 -1.46
CA VAL A 15 2.27 -25.41 -1.61
C VAL A 15 1.32 -24.42 -2.32
N VAL A 16 1.47 -23.10 -2.16
CA VAL A 16 0.64 -22.10 -2.88
C VAL A 16 0.79 -22.22 -4.40
N ASN A 17 2.00 -22.50 -4.88
CA ASN A 17 2.26 -22.67 -6.30
C ASN A 17 1.71 -23.99 -6.85
N SER A 18 1.62 -25.04 -6.04
CA SER A 18 1.27 -26.40 -6.48
C SER A 18 -0.11 -26.88 -6.04
N ASP A 19 -0.69 -26.33 -4.95
CA ASP A 19 -1.97 -26.75 -4.43
C ASP A 19 -3.05 -25.64 -4.54
N PRO A 20 -4.06 -25.82 -5.42
CA PRO A 20 -5.14 -24.87 -5.59
C PRO A 20 -5.96 -24.58 -4.32
N ALA A 21 -6.10 -25.55 -3.41
CA ALA A 21 -6.84 -25.39 -2.17
C ALA A 21 -6.12 -24.44 -1.21
N VAL A 22 -4.81 -24.63 -1.05
CA VAL A 22 -3.95 -23.77 -0.22
C VAL A 22 -3.86 -22.36 -0.82
N ARG A 23 -3.72 -22.26 -2.15
CA ARG A 23 -3.78 -20.99 -2.85
C ARG A 23 -5.11 -20.26 -2.61
N GLY A 24 -6.22 -20.97 -2.71
CA GLY A 24 -7.55 -20.44 -2.41
C GLY A 24 -7.68 -19.94 -0.97
N LEU A 25 -7.09 -20.62 0.01
CA LEU A 25 -7.07 -20.16 1.40
C LEU A 25 -6.24 -18.88 1.58
N TRP A 26 -5.07 -18.81 0.96
CA TRP A 26 -4.21 -17.64 0.97
C TRP A 26 -4.90 -16.41 0.36
N LEU A 27 -5.54 -16.56 -0.81
CA LEU A 27 -6.28 -15.50 -1.49
C LEU A 27 -7.49 -15.03 -0.67
N ARG A 28 -8.24 -15.94 -0.03
CA ARG A 28 -9.34 -15.56 0.86
C ARG A 28 -8.86 -14.77 2.07
N ARG A 29 -7.68 -15.08 2.62
CA ARG A 29 -7.07 -14.29 3.69
C ARG A 29 -6.68 -12.90 3.22
N LEU A 30 -6.01 -12.82 2.07
CA LEU A 30 -5.66 -11.52 1.46
C LEU A 30 -6.91 -10.66 1.24
N ALA A 31 -7.99 -11.24 0.70
CA ALA A 31 -9.24 -10.51 0.47
C ALA A 31 -9.95 -10.07 1.76
N ARG A 32 -9.84 -10.85 2.84
CA ARG A 32 -10.49 -10.54 4.12
C ARG A 32 -9.69 -9.56 4.96
N ASP A 33 -8.37 -9.76 5.04
CA ASP A 33 -7.49 -9.09 6.00
C ASP A 33 -6.66 -7.96 5.35
N GLY A 34 -6.71 -7.83 4.01
CA GLY A 34 -5.88 -6.88 3.24
C GLY A 34 -4.39 -7.23 3.23
N LEU A 35 -3.98 -8.25 3.98
CA LEU A 35 -2.59 -8.65 4.16
C LEU A 35 -2.48 -10.17 4.24
N ALA A 36 -1.47 -10.74 3.55
CA ALA A 36 -1.15 -12.16 3.66
C ALA A 36 0.36 -12.39 3.49
N PHE A 37 0.89 -13.36 4.20
CA PHE A 37 2.30 -13.73 4.18
C PHE A 37 2.51 -15.09 3.52
N LEU A 38 3.64 -15.20 2.81
CA LEU A 38 4.18 -16.46 2.28
C LEU A 38 5.57 -16.68 2.88
N ALA A 39 5.73 -17.73 3.67
CA ALA A 39 7.03 -18.11 4.20
C ALA A 39 7.69 -19.19 3.32
N GLY A 40 9.01 -19.32 3.42
CA GLY A 40 9.78 -20.35 2.72
C GLY A 40 9.85 -20.16 1.21
N MET A 41 9.62 -18.94 0.71
CA MET A 41 9.89 -18.63 -0.70
C MET A 41 11.39 -18.74 -0.99
N PRO A 42 11.77 -19.29 -2.14
CA PRO A 42 13.18 -19.29 -2.55
C PRO A 42 13.71 -17.86 -2.63
N CYS A 43 14.87 -17.58 -1.99
CA CYS A 43 15.54 -16.29 -2.05
C CYS A 43 16.22 -16.08 -3.41
N VAL A 44 15.44 -16.11 -4.48
CA VAL A 44 15.87 -15.95 -5.88
C VAL A 44 15.07 -14.82 -6.50
N GLU A 45 15.77 -13.89 -7.15
CA GLU A 45 15.14 -12.80 -7.88
C GLU A 45 14.10 -13.31 -8.88
N GLY A 46 13.00 -12.55 -9.02
CA GLY A 46 11.91 -12.91 -9.93
C GLY A 46 10.93 -13.95 -9.42
N THR A 47 11.25 -14.73 -8.35
CA THR A 47 10.32 -15.72 -7.77
C THR A 47 8.96 -15.09 -7.40
N ILE A 48 8.98 -13.87 -6.91
CA ILE A 48 7.75 -13.14 -6.55
C ILE A 48 6.82 -12.90 -7.75
N VAL A 49 7.38 -12.68 -8.94
CA VAL A 49 6.60 -12.43 -10.16
C VAL A 49 5.77 -13.67 -10.51
N SER A 50 6.37 -14.85 -10.48
CA SER A 50 5.64 -16.10 -10.77
C SER A 50 4.55 -16.38 -9.74
N THR A 51 4.78 -16.02 -8.48
CA THR A 51 3.77 -16.15 -7.42
C THR A 51 2.63 -15.14 -7.60
N CYS A 52 2.94 -13.87 -7.90
CA CYS A 52 1.91 -12.86 -8.16
C CYS A 52 1.10 -13.17 -9.42
N SER A 53 1.69 -13.76 -10.44
CA SER A 53 1.01 -14.18 -11.66
C SER A 53 -0.08 -15.24 -11.44
N LEU A 54 -0.12 -15.88 -10.27
CA LEU A 54 -1.24 -16.75 -9.88
C LEU A 54 -2.53 -15.98 -9.56
N MET A 55 -2.42 -14.67 -9.27
CA MET A 55 -3.56 -13.79 -9.02
C MET A 55 -4.05 -13.09 -10.29
N GLY A 56 -3.20 -12.96 -11.28
CA GLY A 56 -3.47 -12.26 -12.53
C GLY A 56 -2.20 -11.71 -13.16
N GLU A 57 -2.36 -10.93 -14.22
CA GLU A 57 -1.24 -10.27 -14.88
C GLU A 57 -0.59 -9.25 -13.94
N VAL A 58 0.74 -9.30 -13.85
CA VAL A 58 1.52 -8.31 -13.09
C VAL A 58 1.81 -7.12 -14.01
N PRO A 59 1.21 -5.94 -13.76
CA PRO A 59 1.37 -4.79 -14.63
C PRO A 59 2.80 -4.23 -14.57
N ARG A 60 3.32 -3.83 -15.72
CA ARG A 60 4.59 -3.09 -15.79
C ARG A 60 4.33 -1.62 -15.47
N THR A 61 5.13 -1.05 -14.59
CA THR A 61 5.09 0.36 -14.23
C THR A 61 6.34 1.09 -14.75
N ASN A 62 6.48 2.40 -14.45
CA ASN A 62 7.73 3.14 -14.69
C ASN A 62 8.91 2.58 -13.89
N TYR A 63 8.66 1.87 -12.79
CA TYR A 63 9.70 1.12 -12.05
C TYR A 63 10.03 -0.25 -12.68
N GLY A 64 9.39 -0.61 -13.80
CA GLY A 64 9.49 -1.92 -14.39
C GLY A 64 8.42 -2.90 -13.89
N LEU A 65 8.68 -4.17 -14.10
CA LEU A 65 7.87 -5.28 -13.58
C LEU A 65 8.25 -5.62 -12.13
N LEU A 66 9.50 -5.42 -11.80
CA LEU A 66 10.15 -5.69 -10.53
C LEU A 66 11.16 -4.60 -10.26
N PHE A 67 11.34 -4.20 -9.02
CA PHE A 67 12.40 -3.30 -8.59
C PHE A 67 12.92 -3.69 -7.22
N ASP A 68 14.20 -3.41 -6.98
CA ASP A 68 14.86 -3.71 -5.72
C ASP A 68 14.60 -2.60 -4.69
N VAL A 69 14.26 -3.01 -3.47
CA VAL A 69 14.22 -2.11 -2.31
C VAL A 69 15.50 -2.35 -1.50
N ARG A 70 16.47 -1.46 -1.66
CA ARG A 70 17.77 -1.50 -0.95
C ARG A 70 18.35 -0.11 -0.82
N ALA A 71 19.09 0.13 0.25
CA ALA A 71 19.84 1.37 0.40
C ALA A 71 20.94 1.48 -0.68
N VAL A 72 20.99 2.63 -1.36
CA VAL A 72 22.00 2.93 -2.37
C VAL A 72 22.66 4.29 -2.09
N PRO A 73 23.92 4.51 -2.48
CA PRO A 73 24.53 5.82 -2.45
C PRO A 73 23.74 6.80 -3.33
N SER A 74 23.50 8.02 -2.83
CA SER A 74 22.75 9.08 -3.55
C SER A 74 21.36 8.66 -4.05
N PRO A 75 20.45 8.25 -3.15
CA PRO A 75 19.15 7.74 -3.53
C PRO A 75 18.23 8.85 -4.06
N GLU A 76 17.53 8.58 -5.17
CA GLU A 76 16.48 9.44 -5.73
C GLU A 76 15.13 9.24 -5.04
N ASN A 77 14.96 8.15 -4.30
CA ASN A 77 13.73 7.78 -3.59
C ASN A 77 14.04 7.30 -2.18
N LEU A 78 13.18 7.64 -1.20
CA LEU A 78 13.32 7.19 0.19
C LEU A 78 13.27 5.65 0.33
N ALA A 79 12.63 4.95 -0.57
CA ALA A 79 12.67 3.49 -0.61
C ALA A 79 14.09 2.92 -0.82
N PHE A 80 15.02 3.76 -1.26
CA PHE A 80 16.44 3.42 -1.46
C PHE A 80 17.35 4.01 -0.37
N THR A 81 16.78 4.47 0.74
CA THR A 81 17.51 4.95 1.92
C THR A 81 17.40 3.95 3.06
N ASP A 82 18.20 4.17 4.11
CA ASP A 82 18.12 3.49 5.40
C ASP A 82 17.17 4.19 6.39
N LEU A 83 16.47 5.25 5.93
CA LEU A 83 15.52 5.99 6.76
C LEU A 83 14.19 5.24 6.88
N GLY A 84 13.65 5.20 8.09
CA GLY A 84 12.30 4.67 8.32
C GLY A 84 11.24 5.49 7.59
N LEU A 85 10.30 4.80 6.96
CA LEU A 85 9.12 5.41 6.35
C LEU A 85 7.95 5.35 7.33
N GLY A 86 7.27 6.49 7.54
CA GLY A 86 5.99 6.51 8.24
C GLY A 86 4.91 5.72 7.49
N LEU A 87 3.80 5.42 8.17
CA LEU A 87 2.65 4.77 7.55
C LEU A 87 2.19 5.60 6.33
N HIS A 88 1.95 4.94 5.22
CA HIS A 88 1.52 5.55 3.96
C HIS A 88 0.83 4.51 3.07
N THR A 89 0.10 4.97 2.08
CA THR A 89 -0.37 4.15 0.96
C THR A 89 0.49 4.43 -0.26
N ASP A 90 0.75 3.39 -1.06
CA ASP A 90 1.59 3.52 -2.24
C ASP A 90 0.83 3.98 -3.47
N ASN A 91 1.53 4.76 -4.29
CA ASN A 91 1.11 5.17 -5.63
C ASN A 91 -0.27 5.87 -5.73
N PRO A 92 -0.68 6.75 -4.80
CA PRO A 92 -1.98 7.44 -4.90
C PRO A 92 -2.06 8.38 -6.11
N TYR A 93 -0.91 8.74 -6.72
CA TYR A 93 -0.82 9.53 -7.95
C TYR A 93 -1.17 8.75 -9.23
N ARG A 94 -1.48 7.44 -9.12
CA ARG A 94 -1.94 6.60 -10.23
C ARG A 94 -3.46 6.50 -10.25
N ASP A 95 -4.00 6.30 -11.45
CA ASP A 95 -5.41 5.98 -11.67
C ASP A 95 -5.52 4.94 -12.79
N PRO A 96 -5.97 3.72 -12.48
CA PRO A 96 -6.29 3.23 -11.14
C PRO A 96 -5.04 3.06 -10.25
N VAL A 97 -5.23 3.17 -8.94
CA VAL A 97 -4.20 2.80 -7.95
C VAL A 97 -3.97 1.28 -8.02
N PRO A 98 -2.71 0.79 -7.97
CA PRO A 98 -2.44 -0.64 -7.91
C PRO A 98 -3.16 -1.31 -6.73
N GLY A 99 -3.86 -2.40 -7.02
CA GLY A 99 -4.68 -3.08 -6.01
C GLY A 99 -3.88 -3.80 -4.92
N PHE A 100 -2.69 -4.29 -5.26
CA PHE A 100 -1.82 -5.03 -4.34
C PHE A 100 -0.35 -4.67 -4.58
N GLN A 101 0.42 -4.76 -3.50
CA GLN A 101 1.88 -4.72 -3.54
C GLN A 101 2.42 -6.00 -2.91
N ALA A 102 3.43 -6.59 -3.53
CA ALA A 102 4.12 -7.74 -2.99
C ALA A 102 5.58 -7.41 -2.72
N LEU A 103 6.05 -7.70 -1.51
CA LEU A 103 7.44 -7.55 -1.09
C LEU A 103 8.05 -8.92 -0.83
N HIS A 104 9.18 -9.21 -1.46
CA HIS A 104 9.93 -10.44 -1.28
C HIS A 104 11.27 -10.15 -0.62
N VAL A 105 11.44 -10.62 0.60
CA VAL A 105 12.70 -10.47 1.35
C VAL A 105 13.71 -11.48 0.84
N LEU A 106 14.67 -11.03 0.04
CA LEU A 106 15.80 -11.85 -0.43
C LEU A 106 16.89 -11.95 0.64
N LYS A 107 17.09 -10.85 1.39
CA LYS A 107 18.05 -10.76 2.48
C LYS A 107 17.48 -9.85 3.56
N ALA A 108 17.27 -10.39 4.75
CA ALA A 108 16.84 -9.59 5.89
C ALA A 108 18.02 -8.77 6.45
N SER A 109 17.74 -7.57 6.95
CA SER A 109 18.69 -6.81 7.75
C SER A 109 18.88 -7.52 9.11
N PRO A 110 20.08 -7.56 9.69
CA PRO A 110 20.26 -8.06 11.06
C PRO A 110 19.64 -7.11 12.10
N ASP A 111 19.56 -5.81 11.80
CA ASP A 111 19.01 -4.77 12.67
C ASP A 111 18.04 -3.89 11.89
N GLY A 112 16.83 -3.70 12.40
CA GLY A 112 15.78 -2.90 11.78
C GLY A 112 15.24 -3.49 10.48
N GLY A 113 14.54 -2.66 9.70
CA GLY A 113 13.88 -3.06 8.47
C GLY A 113 12.53 -3.73 8.67
N ASP A 114 11.96 -3.63 9.85
CA ASP A 114 10.62 -4.15 10.13
C ASP A 114 9.56 -3.35 9.35
N SER A 115 8.60 -4.09 8.79
CA SER A 115 7.43 -3.48 8.15
C SER A 115 6.29 -3.34 9.16
N LEU A 116 5.76 -2.12 9.27
CA LEU A 116 4.60 -1.82 10.08
C LEU A 116 3.37 -1.71 9.18
N PHE A 117 2.26 -2.28 9.63
CA PHE A 117 1.00 -2.24 8.90
C PHE A 117 -0.11 -1.69 9.78
N ALA A 118 -0.99 -0.87 9.19
CA ALA A 118 -2.21 -0.41 9.80
C ALA A 118 -3.39 -0.68 8.85
N ASP A 119 -4.55 -1.02 9.41
CA ASP A 119 -5.79 -1.15 8.65
C ASP A 119 -6.38 0.24 8.39
N GLY A 120 -6.13 0.78 7.20
CA GLY A 120 -6.59 2.11 6.82
C GLY A 120 -8.12 2.22 6.75
N LEU A 121 -8.82 1.14 6.38
CA LEU A 121 -10.29 1.14 6.34
C LEU A 121 -10.87 1.18 7.77
N ALA A 122 -10.31 0.40 8.68
CA ALA A 122 -10.70 0.43 10.09
C ALA A 122 -10.40 1.78 10.75
N LEU A 123 -9.27 2.42 10.41
CA LEU A 123 -8.94 3.76 10.88
C LEU A 123 -9.93 4.81 10.36
N ALA A 124 -10.27 4.76 9.08
CA ALA A 124 -11.25 5.68 8.50
C ALA A 124 -12.66 5.47 9.09
N GLU A 125 -13.06 4.22 9.35
CA GLU A 125 -14.32 3.92 10.02
C GLU A 125 -14.32 4.39 11.48
N HIS A 126 -13.20 4.24 12.20
CA HIS A 126 -13.05 4.80 13.53
C HIS A 126 -13.20 6.32 13.52
N LEU A 127 -12.55 7.01 12.57
CA LEU A 127 -12.68 8.46 12.42
C LEU A 127 -14.14 8.87 12.14
N ARG A 128 -14.86 8.14 11.28
CA ARG A 128 -16.28 8.37 11.00
C ARG A 128 -17.13 8.45 12.27
N HIS A 129 -16.81 7.60 13.28
CA HIS A 129 -17.57 7.53 14.53
C HIS A 129 -17.06 8.50 15.61
N THR A 130 -15.79 8.83 15.61
CA THR A 130 -15.17 9.65 16.68
C THR A 130 -15.06 11.12 16.33
N ASP A 131 -14.93 11.45 15.04
CA ASP A 131 -14.86 12.81 14.51
C ASP A 131 -15.50 12.88 13.11
N ALA A 132 -16.81 12.98 13.10
CA ALA A 132 -17.59 13.01 11.87
C ALA A 132 -17.28 14.24 10.99
N GLU A 133 -16.84 15.35 11.60
CA GLU A 133 -16.46 16.58 10.86
C GLU A 133 -15.14 16.35 10.11
N ALA A 134 -14.12 15.85 10.78
CA ALA A 134 -12.86 15.47 10.15
C ALA A 134 -13.07 14.43 9.03
N PHE A 135 -13.88 13.39 9.31
CA PHE A 135 -14.22 12.38 8.30
C PHE A 135 -14.89 13.02 7.07
N ALA A 136 -15.87 13.91 7.28
CA ALA A 136 -16.55 14.58 6.18
C ALA A 136 -15.61 15.47 5.35
N VAL A 137 -14.68 16.17 6.00
CA VAL A 137 -13.67 16.99 5.30
C VAL A 137 -12.75 16.11 4.45
N LEU A 138 -12.23 14.99 5.01
CA LEU A 138 -11.31 14.09 4.31
C LEU A 138 -11.97 13.30 3.18
N THR A 139 -13.29 13.16 3.19
CA THR A 139 -14.05 12.50 2.11
C THR A 139 -14.45 13.44 1.00
N ARG A 140 -14.72 14.73 1.29
CA ARG A 140 -15.22 15.69 0.29
C ARG A 140 -14.14 16.52 -0.37
N THR A 141 -12.97 16.70 0.29
CA THR A 141 -11.91 17.57 -0.20
C THR A 141 -10.99 16.81 -1.16
N PRO A 142 -11.03 17.13 -2.48
CA PRO A 142 -10.11 16.51 -3.42
C PRO A 142 -8.70 17.08 -3.24
N VAL A 143 -7.72 16.19 -3.13
CA VAL A 143 -6.32 16.55 -3.07
C VAL A 143 -5.59 16.03 -4.31
N THR A 144 -4.53 16.73 -4.69
CA THR A 144 -3.67 16.31 -5.80
C THR A 144 -2.53 15.46 -5.25
N PHE A 145 -2.38 14.26 -5.78
CA PHE A 145 -1.18 13.46 -5.61
C PHE A 145 -0.34 13.55 -6.89
N HIS A 146 0.94 13.86 -6.75
CA HIS A 146 1.83 14.07 -7.88
C HIS A 146 3.17 13.36 -7.65
N TYR A 147 3.60 12.62 -8.67
CA TYR A 147 4.93 12.01 -8.74
C TYR A 147 5.61 12.46 -10.01
N ARG A 148 6.83 13.01 -9.88
CA ARG A 148 7.64 13.43 -11.01
C ARG A 148 9.04 12.84 -10.90
N ALA A 149 9.46 12.20 -11.98
CA ALA A 149 10.79 11.68 -12.20
C ALA A 149 11.24 11.99 -13.63
N ALA A 150 12.46 11.63 -13.99
CA ALA A 150 12.99 11.90 -15.33
C ALA A 150 12.18 11.19 -16.44
N ASP A 151 11.60 10.05 -16.13
CA ASP A 151 10.89 9.17 -17.06
C ASP A 151 9.37 9.10 -16.83
N ALA A 152 8.85 9.81 -15.81
CA ALA A 152 7.43 9.76 -15.45
C ALA A 152 6.95 11.06 -14.81
N ASP A 153 5.77 11.51 -15.24
CA ASP A 153 5.01 12.59 -14.61
C ASP A 153 3.57 12.08 -14.41
N LEU A 154 3.24 11.70 -13.18
CA LEU A 154 2.00 11.02 -12.83
C LEU A 154 1.23 11.87 -11.81
N CYS A 155 -0.01 12.14 -12.12
CA CYS A 155 -0.86 12.99 -11.29
C CYS A 155 -2.28 12.42 -11.21
N SER A 156 -2.86 12.45 -10.02
CA SER A 156 -4.25 12.08 -9.77
C SER A 156 -4.86 12.97 -8.72
N VAL A 157 -6.16 13.26 -8.86
CA VAL A 157 -6.92 14.07 -7.91
C VAL A 157 -8.00 13.20 -7.30
N LYS A 158 -7.98 13.04 -6.00
CA LYS A 158 -8.95 12.21 -5.25
C LYS A 158 -8.99 12.60 -3.78
N PRO A 159 -10.05 12.27 -3.03
CA PRO A 159 -10.08 12.51 -1.59
C PRO A 159 -9.12 11.57 -0.85
N LEU A 160 -8.79 11.92 0.40
CA LEU A 160 -8.01 11.02 1.26
C LEU A 160 -8.78 9.77 1.66
N ILE A 161 -10.09 9.89 1.89
CA ILE A 161 -11.00 8.77 2.13
C ILE A 161 -11.99 8.72 0.97
N GLU A 162 -11.92 7.67 0.18
CA GLU A 162 -12.80 7.47 -0.96
C GLU A 162 -14.02 6.64 -0.55
N LEU A 163 -15.20 7.15 -0.89
CA LEU A 163 -16.47 6.47 -0.66
C LEU A 163 -17.03 5.89 -1.96
N GLY A 164 -17.65 4.72 -1.85
CA GLY A 164 -18.49 4.19 -2.90
C GLY A 164 -19.83 4.90 -3.00
N VAL A 165 -20.58 4.61 -4.05
CA VAL A 165 -21.94 5.12 -4.26
C VAL A 165 -22.93 4.69 -3.17
N ASP A 166 -22.59 3.64 -2.45
CA ASP A 166 -23.30 3.10 -1.29
C ASP A 166 -22.88 3.76 0.04
N GLY A 167 -21.98 4.75 0.00
CA GLY A 167 -21.43 5.43 1.17
C GLY A 167 -20.43 4.60 1.98
N GLN A 168 -20.08 3.39 1.52
CA GLN A 168 -19.05 2.58 2.18
C GLN A 168 -17.66 3.10 1.81
N ILE A 169 -16.69 2.98 2.76
CA ILE A 169 -15.31 3.34 2.51
C ILE A 169 -14.72 2.34 1.50
N ARG A 170 -14.18 2.85 0.39
CA ARG A 170 -13.57 2.08 -0.68
C ARG A 170 -12.06 2.06 -0.62
N ALA A 171 -11.46 3.19 -0.29
CA ALA A 171 -10.02 3.34 -0.21
C ALA A 171 -9.61 4.45 0.74
N VAL A 172 -8.37 4.35 1.20
CA VAL A 172 -7.67 5.44 1.90
C VAL A 172 -6.40 5.75 1.11
N HIS A 173 -6.19 7.04 0.83
CA HIS A 173 -5.04 7.56 0.10
C HIS A 173 -4.25 8.48 1.01
N TYR A 174 -3.16 7.99 1.60
CA TYR A 174 -2.34 8.74 2.54
C TYR A 174 -0.86 8.63 2.17
N ASN A 175 -0.30 9.71 1.64
CA ASN A 175 1.11 9.73 1.24
C ASN A 175 1.67 11.15 1.26
N ASN A 176 2.39 11.49 2.33
CA ASN A 176 2.96 12.81 2.58
C ASN A 176 3.98 13.25 1.54
N ARG A 177 4.54 12.34 0.76
CA ARG A 177 5.57 12.64 -0.23
C ARG A 177 5.00 13.06 -1.58
N SER A 178 3.82 12.58 -1.90
CA SER A 178 3.18 12.84 -3.19
C SER A 178 1.99 13.78 -3.12
N ILE A 179 1.48 14.06 -1.91
CA ILE A 179 0.39 15.03 -1.76
C ILE A 179 0.90 16.45 -2.02
N ALA A 180 0.25 17.14 -2.94
CA ALA A 180 0.49 18.57 -3.17
C ALA A 180 -0.30 19.42 -2.18
N PRO A 181 0.14 20.67 -1.92
CA PRO A 181 -0.66 21.61 -1.17
C PRO A 181 -2.06 21.79 -1.79
N LEU A 182 -3.05 22.05 -0.95
CA LEU A 182 -4.38 22.39 -1.44
C LEU A 182 -4.30 23.63 -2.35
N ARG A 183 -5.12 23.64 -3.40
CA ARG A 183 -5.22 24.78 -4.30
C ARG A 183 -5.87 25.97 -3.59
N GLU A 184 -5.50 27.18 -4.01
CA GLU A 184 -6.21 28.39 -3.56
C GLU A 184 -7.71 28.28 -3.86
N GLY A 185 -8.54 28.77 -2.94
CA GLY A 185 -10.00 28.75 -3.06
C GLY A 185 -10.67 27.44 -2.64
N VAL A 186 -9.90 26.45 -2.15
CA VAL A 186 -10.51 25.29 -1.48
C VAL A 186 -11.11 25.75 -0.16
N GLU A 187 -12.42 25.58 -0.02
CA GLU A 187 -13.12 25.82 1.25
C GLU A 187 -12.58 24.86 2.31
N ASP A 188 -12.61 25.30 3.58
CA ASP A 188 -12.19 24.48 4.73
C ASP A 188 -10.72 24.02 4.73
N THR A 189 -9.80 24.76 4.10
CA THR A 189 -8.37 24.43 4.09
C THR A 189 -7.81 24.20 5.50
N GLU A 190 -8.19 25.03 6.48
CA GLU A 190 -7.77 24.87 7.87
C GLU A 190 -8.33 23.58 8.49
N ALA A 191 -9.62 23.31 8.28
CA ALA A 191 -10.26 22.10 8.76
C ALA A 191 -9.65 20.85 8.13
N PHE A 192 -9.29 20.90 6.84
CA PHE A 192 -8.59 19.81 6.17
C PHE A 192 -7.24 19.52 6.84
N TYR A 193 -6.37 20.52 7.03
CA TYR A 193 -5.05 20.29 7.63
C TYR A 193 -5.10 19.93 9.12
N ARG A 194 -6.19 20.26 9.80
CA ARG A 194 -6.43 19.79 11.18
C ARG A 194 -6.84 18.32 11.20
N ALA A 195 -7.63 17.89 10.23
CA ALA A 195 -8.09 16.50 10.11
C ALA A 195 -7.03 15.56 9.54
N TYR A 196 -6.14 16.08 8.70
CA TYR A 196 -5.02 15.36 8.07
C TYR A 196 -3.93 15.01 9.08
#